data_d203d0ec8c09fc169fd9adf7685094dd
#
_entry.id   d203d0ec8c09fc169fd9adf7685094dd
#
_cell.length_a   1.000
_cell.length_b   1.000
_cell.length_c   1.000
_cell.angle_alpha   90.00
_cell.angle_beta   90.00
_cell.angle_gamma   90.00
#
_symmetry.space_group_name_H-M   'P 1'
#
loop_
_entity.id
_entity.type
_entity.pdbx_description
1 polymer ?
#
loop_
_entity_poly.entity_id
_entity_poly.type
_entity_poly.pdbx_seq_one_letter_code
_entity_poly.pdbx_strand_id
1 'polypeptide(L)'
;MYAVAAELDELAARSAVLEANARRAFQNVGLVRFNPFEDTGGNQSFALALLDSAGDGFVLSSLHARTGTRVYAKALTGGQAEGALSNEEAEALRRALDEARAQPQRPTQRTRRGA
;
A
#
# COMPACT_ATOMS: atom_id res chain seq x y z
N MET A 1 25.65 0.08 -35.84
CA MET A 1 26.00 0.90 -34.69
C MET A 1 24.84 1.76 -34.25
N TYR A 2 24.31 2.56 -35.13
CA TYR A 2 23.17 3.40 -34.76
C TYR A 2 21.98 2.62 -34.27
N ALA A 3 21.65 1.50 -34.96
CA ALA A 3 20.47 0.74 -34.61
C ALA A 3 20.58 0.20 -33.19
N VAL A 4 21.77 -0.27 -32.81
CA VAL A 4 21.98 -0.82 -31.49
C VAL A 4 21.85 0.27 -30.42
N ALA A 5 22.44 1.44 -30.65
CA ALA A 5 22.37 2.54 -29.71
C ALA A 5 20.93 3.01 -29.53
N ALA A 6 20.17 3.11 -30.62
CA ALA A 6 18.79 3.53 -30.56
C ALA A 6 17.93 2.53 -29.80
N GLU A 7 18.21 1.23 -30.02
CA GLU A 7 17.46 0.20 -29.29
C GLU A 7 17.74 0.24 -27.81
N LEU A 8 18.98 0.48 -27.41
CA LEU A 8 19.32 0.58 -25.99
C LEU A 8 18.64 1.77 -25.36
N ASP A 9 18.61 2.91 -26.04
CA ASP A 9 17.93 4.10 -25.53
C ASP A 9 16.45 3.83 -25.37
N GLU A 10 15.84 3.13 -26.33
CA GLU A 10 14.43 2.82 -26.25
C GLU A 10 14.13 1.89 -25.09
N LEU A 11 14.97 0.89 -24.87
CA LEU A 11 14.79 -0.03 -23.76
C LEU A 11 14.91 0.69 -22.42
N ALA A 12 15.89 1.59 -22.32
CA ALA A 12 16.05 2.37 -21.09
C ALA A 12 14.82 3.23 -20.82
N ALA A 13 14.26 3.84 -21.86
CA ALA A 13 13.07 4.65 -21.70
C ALA A 13 11.88 3.82 -21.25
N ARG A 14 11.72 2.64 -21.85
CA ARG A 14 10.62 1.74 -21.46
C ARG A 14 10.78 1.26 -20.03
N SER A 15 12.00 0.94 -19.64
CA SER A 15 12.27 0.49 -18.29
C SER A 15 11.93 1.57 -17.27
N ALA A 16 12.29 2.82 -17.58
CA ALA A 16 11.97 3.94 -16.70
C ALA A 16 10.47 4.12 -16.54
N VAL A 17 9.72 3.97 -17.63
CA VAL A 17 8.26 4.08 -17.57
C VAL A 17 7.66 2.96 -16.73
N LEU A 18 8.15 1.74 -16.93
CA LEU A 18 7.68 0.60 -16.16
C LEU A 18 7.96 0.77 -14.68
N GLU A 19 9.15 1.27 -14.35
CA GLU A 19 9.48 1.51 -12.94
C GLU A 19 8.58 2.58 -12.34
N ALA A 20 8.32 3.65 -13.08
CA ALA A 20 7.43 4.71 -12.60
C ALA A 20 6.02 4.18 -12.37
N ASN A 21 5.53 3.34 -13.30
CA ASN A 21 4.21 2.75 -13.15
C ASN A 21 4.16 1.78 -11.98
N ALA A 22 5.21 1.02 -11.79
CA ALA A 22 5.27 0.07 -10.67
C ALA A 22 5.21 0.81 -9.33
N ARG A 23 5.84 1.97 -9.23
CA ARG A 23 5.80 2.74 -8.00
C ARG A 23 4.41 3.26 -7.66
N ARG A 24 3.56 3.42 -8.67
CA ARG A 24 2.19 3.86 -8.45
C ARG A 24 1.25 2.71 -8.08
N ALA A 25 1.67 1.48 -8.30
CA ALA A 25 0.84 0.35 -7.95
C ALA A 25 0.82 0.17 -6.44
N PHE A 26 -0.31 -0.30 -5.94
CA PHE A 26 -0.40 -0.61 -4.52
C PHE A 26 0.44 -1.83 -4.24
N GLN A 27 1.41 -1.68 -3.37
CA GLN A 27 2.37 -2.72 -3.07
C GLN A 27 2.35 -3.13 -1.62
N ASN A 28 1.84 -2.28 -0.76
CA ASN A 28 1.90 -2.50 0.68
C ASN A 28 0.49 -2.55 1.23
N VAL A 29 0.22 -3.58 1.99
CA VAL A 29 -1.13 -3.87 2.46
C VAL A 29 -1.10 -4.07 3.97
N GLY A 30 -2.05 -3.45 4.64
CA GLY A 30 -2.28 -3.72 6.05
C GLY A 30 -3.74 -4.06 6.25
N LEU A 31 -4.01 -5.18 6.88
CA LEU A 31 -5.37 -5.64 7.11
C LEU A 31 -5.54 -5.93 8.59
N VAL A 32 -6.59 -5.37 9.16
CA VAL A 32 -6.99 -5.65 10.54
C VAL A 32 -8.44 -6.12 10.52
N ARG A 33 -8.67 -7.28 11.05
CA ARG A 33 -10.04 -7.80 11.21
C ARG A 33 -10.41 -7.69 12.67
N PHE A 34 -11.62 -7.27 12.93
CA PHE A 34 -12.02 -7.02 14.30
C PHE A 34 -13.54 -7.14 14.44
N ASN A 35 -13.97 -7.13 15.68
CA ASN A 35 -15.38 -7.21 16.03
C ASN A 35 -15.70 -6.03 16.93
N PRO A 36 -16.25 -4.93 16.39
CA PRO A 36 -16.49 -3.73 17.18
C PRO A 36 -17.66 -3.87 18.14
N PHE A 37 -18.49 -4.87 17.94
CA PHE A 37 -19.68 -5.07 18.78
C PHE A 37 -19.68 -6.49 19.30
N GLU A 38 -19.91 -6.64 20.58
CA GLU A 38 -19.86 -7.95 21.21
C GLU A 38 -20.94 -8.91 20.70
N ASP A 39 -22.05 -8.36 20.25
CA ASP A 39 -23.17 -9.17 19.83
C ASP A 39 -23.12 -9.57 18.36
N THR A 40 -22.12 -9.16 17.64
CA THR A 40 -21.90 -9.65 16.28
C THR A 40 -20.95 -10.83 16.35
N GLY A 41 -21.29 -11.93 15.80
CA GLY A 41 -20.40 -13.09 15.80
C GLY A 41 -19.22 -12.90 14.86
N GLY A 42 -18.04 -13.35 15.28
CA GLY A 42 -16.85 -13.37 14.42
C GLY A 42 -16.26 -12.01 14.12
N ASN A 43 -15.18 -12.02 13.35
CA ASN A 43 -14.48 -10.80 12.95
C ASN A 43 -14.90 -10.42 11.55
N GLN A 44 -16.10 -9.86 11.44
CA GLN A 44 -16.65 -9.50 10.15
C GLN A 44 -16.35 -8.06 9.75
N SER A 45 -15.89 -7.25 10.70
CA SER A 45 -15.44 -5.89 10.42
C SER A 45 -13.97 -5.91 10.07
N PHE A 46 -13.53 -4.92 9.30
CA PHE A 46 -12.13 -4.88 8.93
C PHE A 46 -11.71 -3.45 8.60
N ALA A 47 -10.42 -3.22 8.68
CA ALA A 47 -9.78 -2.02 8.15
C ALA A 47 -8.66 -2.47 7.24
N LEU A 48 -8.60 -1.88 6.07
CA LEU A 48 -7.64 -2.26 5.03
C LEU A 48 -6.93 -1.01 4.55
N ALA A 49 -5.61 -1.02 4.61
CA ALA A 49 -4.80 0.07 4.08
C ALA A 49 -4.02 -0.44 2.88
N LEU A 50 -4.06 0.31 1.80
CA LEU A 50 -3.32 0.01 0.58
C LEU A 50 -2.47 1.21 0.24
N LEU A 51 -1.19 0.98 0.08
CA LEU A 51 -0.23 2.05 -0.21
C LEU A 51 0.64 1.67 -1.39
N ASP A 52 0.97 2.67 -2.21
CA ASP A 52 2.01 2.51 -3.21
C ASP A 52 3.37 2.77 -2.57
N SER A 53 4.43 2.78 -3.36
CA SER A 53 5.77 2.92 -2.80
C SER A 53 6.05 4.33 -2.28
N ALA A 54 5.22 5.30 -2.64
CA ALA A 54 5.34 6.66 -2.13
C ALA A 54 4.56 6.88 -0.84
N GLY A 55 3.79 5.88 -0.41
CA GLY A 55 2.95 6.02 0.76
C GLY A 55 1.60 6.61 0.45
N ASP A 56 1.22 6.68 -0.82
CA ASP A 56 -0.06 7.19 -1.24
C ASP A 56 -1.03 6.04 -1.46
N GLY A 57 -2.27 6.26 -1.11
CA GLY A 57 -3.28 5.23 -1.27
C GLY A 57 -4.53 5.58 -0.49
N PHE A 58 -5.08 4.57 0.15
CA PHE A 58 -6.29 4.81 0.93
C PHE A 58 -6.42 3.77 2.02
N VAL A 59 -7.24 4.10 3.02
CA VAL A 59 -7.68 3.13 4.01
C VAL A 59 -9.18 2.99 3.86
N LEU A 60 -9.62 1.74 3.84
CA LEU A 60 -11.03 1.39 3.73
C LEU A 60 -11.41 0.63 4.98
N SER A 61 -12.50 1.03 5.62
CA SER A 61 -12.98 0.28 6.77
C SER A 61 -14.43 -0.09 6.58
N SER A 62 -14.77 -1.26 7.06
CA SER A 62 -16.13 -1.78 6.99
C SER A 62 -16.52 -2.21 8.39
N LEU A 63 -17.57 -1.60 8.91
CA LEU A 63 -18.09 -1.92 10.23
C LEU A 63 -19.37 -2.70 10.05
N HIS A 64 -19.35 -3.94 10.48
CA HIS A 64 -20.50 -4.81 10.36
C HIS A 64 -21.25 -4.89 11.69
N ALA A 65 -22.54 -4.62 11.64
CA ALA A 65 -23.40 -4.68 12.80
C ALA A 65 -24.71 -5.32 12.40
N ARG A 66 -25.54 -5.68 13.38
CA ARG A 66 -26.83 -6.30 13.10
C ARG A 66 -27.71 -5.43 12.23
N THR A 67 -27.63 -4.13 12.41
CA THR A 67 -28.48 -3.19 11.68
C THR A 67 -27.99 -2.88 10.30
N GLY A 68 -26.79 -3.35 9.93
CA GLY A 68 -26.25 -3.11 8.61
C GLY A 68 -24.75 -2.94 8.64
N THR A 69 -24.22 -2.62 7.48
CA THR A 69 -22.79 -2.45 7.31
C THR A 69 -22.50 -1.02 6.89
N ARG A 70 -21.48 -0.42 7.49
CA ARG A 70 -21.04 0.93 7.11
C ARG A 70 -19.64 0.83 6.58
N VAL A 71 -19.38 1.54 5.48
CA VAL A 71 -18.08 1.54 4.82
C VAL A 71 -17.56 2.96 4.75
N TYR A 72 -16.30 3.12 5.10
CA TYR A 72 -15.62 4.42 5.05
C TYR A 72 -14.35 4.27 4.24
N ALA A 73 -14.01 5.31 3.50
CA ALA A 73 -12.77 5.36 2.75
C ALA A 73 -12.09 6.69 3.03
N LYS A 74 -10.81 6.65 3.31
CA LYS A 74 -10.03 7.86 3.62
C LYS A 74 -8.77 7.84 2.80
N ALA A 75 -8.44 8.97 2.20
CA ALA A 75 -7.25 9.07 1.36
C ALA A 75 -6.00 9.17 2.23
N LEU A 76 -4.92 8.61 1.73
CA LEU A 76 -3.61 8.64 2.37
C LEU A 76 -2.62 9.28 1.41
N THR A 77 -1.79 10.15 1.94
CA THR A 77 -0.74 10.81 1.17
C THR A 77 0.52 10.82 2.01
N GLY A 78 1.58 10.22 1.46
CA GLY A 78 2.84 10.14 2.18
C GLY A 78 2.73 9.39 3.50
N GLY A 79 1.80 8.44 3.58
CA GLY A 79 1.59 7.67 4.80
C GLY A 79 0.74 8.37 5.83
N GLN A 80 0.08 9.47 5.47
CA GLN A 80 -0.74 10.24 6.39
C GLN A 80 -2.16 10.37 5.87
N ALA A 81 -3.11 10.31 6.77
CA ALA A 81 -4.53 10.40 6.42
C ALA A 81 -4.99 11.86 6.40
N GLU A 82 -6.04 12.10 5.63
CA GLU A 82 -6.64 13.43 5.56
C GLU A 82 -7.29 13.85 6.86
N GLY A 83 -7.73 12.91 7.65
CA GLY A 83 -8.42 13.21 8.90
C GLY A 83 -8.12 12.17 9.94
N ALA A 84 -8.95 12.14 10.99
CA ALA A 84 -8.73 11.21 12.08
C ALA A 84 -8.98 9.77 11.63
N LEU A 85 -8.16 8.86 12.09
CA LEU A 85 -8.32 7.44 11.88
C LEU A 85 -8.82 6.78 13.16
N SER A 86 -9.64 5.76 13.00
CA SER A 86 -9.96 4.91 14.13
C SER A 86 -8.73 4.10 14.53
N ASN A 87 -8.79 3.47 15.70
CA ASN A 87 -7.67 2.65 16.15
C ASN A 87 -7.36 1.54 15.16
N GLU A 88 -8.39 0.92 14.61
CA GLU A 88 -8.21 -0.16 13.66
C GLU A 88 -7.68 0.33 12.33
N GLU A 89 -8.13 1.50 11.90
CA GLU A 89 -7.61 2.10 10.67
C GLU A 89 -6.14 2.49 10.84
N ALA A 90 -5.81 3.06 11.99
CA ALA A 90 -4.42 3.42 12.28
C ALA A 90 -3.53 2.17 12.33
N GLU A 91 -4.04 1.09 12.89
CA GLU A 91 -3.29 -0.16 12.95
C GLU A 91 -3.10 -0.74 11.55
N ALA A 92 -4.13 -0.68 10.70
CA ALA A 92 -4.00 -1.15 9.33
C ALA A 92 -2.95 -0.34 8.58
N LEU A 93 -2.96 0.97 8.76
CA LEU A 93 -1.96 1.82 8.14
C LEU A 93 -0.56 1.47 8.65
N ARG A 94 -0.42 1.28 9.95
CA ARG A 94 0.87 0.91 10.52
C ARG A 94 1.38 -0.40 9.93
N ARG A 95 0.51 -1.38 9.76
CA ARG A 95 0.90 -2.66 9.15
C ARG A 95 1.33 -2.50 7.71
N ALA A 96 0.65 -1.65 6.95
CA ALA A 96 1.04 -1.38 5.58
C ALA A 96 2.41 -0.71 5.52
N LEU A 97 2.67 0.23 6.42
CA LEU A 97 3.96 0.90 6.49
C LEU A 97 5.06 -0.06 6.93
N ASP A 98 4.76 -0.95 7.87
CA ASP A 98 5.72 -1.95 8.29
C ASP A 98 6.05 -2.92 7.15
N GLU A 99 5.06 -3.28 6.37
CA GLU A 99 5.30 -4.14 5.21
C GLU A 99 6.21 -3.45 4.22
N ALA A 100 6.03 -2.15 4.01
CA ALA A 100 6.89 -1.40 3.11
C ALA A 100 8.35 -1.43 3.59
N ARG A 101 8.55 -1.31 4.89
CA ARG A 101 9.89 -1.37 5.46
C ARG A 101 10.49 -2.77 5.39
N ALA A 102 9.66 -3.78 5.54
CA ALA A 102 10.11 -5.16 5.56
C ALA A 102 10.41 -5.70 4.18
N GLN A 103 9.92 -5.05 3.13
CA GLN A 103 10.17 -5.54 1.79
C GLN A 103 11.65 -5.49 1.45
N PRO A 104 12.12 -6.46 0.68
CA PRO A 104 13.51 -6.44 0.26
C PRO A 104 13.84 -5.16 -0.47
N GLN A 105 15.04 -4.67 -0.23
CA GLN A 105 15.51 -3.49 -0.91
C GLN A 105 15.62 -3.74 -2.40
N ARG A 106 15.61 -2.68 -3.17
CA ARG A 106 15.81 -2.79 -4.59
C ARG A 106 17.10 -3.51 -4.88
N PRO A 107 17.13 -4.33 -5.91
CA PRO A 107 18.35 -5.06 -6.24
C PRO A 107 19.56 -4.17 -6.39
N THR A 108 19.36 -2.98 -6.93
CA THR A 108 20.47 -2.06 -7.13
C THR A 108 21.14 -1.68 -5.83
N GLN A 109 20.36 -1.51 -4.77
CA GLN A 109 20.93 -1.15 -3.49
C GLN A 109 21.79 -2.26 -2.93
N ARG A 110 21.32 -3.48 -3.00
CA ARG A 110 22.09 -4.59 -2.51
C ARG A 110 23.32 -4.82 -3.35
N THR A 111 23.20 -4.62 -4.63
CA THR A 111 24.32 -4.79 -5.53
C THR A 111 25.45 -3.83 -5.17
N ARG A 112 25.09 -2.61 -4.85
CA ARG A 112 26.11 -1.62 -4.46
C ARG A 112 26.85 -2.06 -3.22
N ARG A 113 26.14 -2.58 -2.25
CA ARG A 113 26.79 -3.01 -1.02
C ARG A 113 27.64 -4.24 -1.25
N GLY A 114 27.19 -5.08 -2.14
CA GLY A 114 27.94 -6.26 -2.46
C GLY A 114 29.26 -5.96 -3.14
N ALA A 115 29.33 -4.83 -3.75
CA ALA A 115 30.55 -4.44 -4.45
C ALA A 115 31.69 -4.11 -3.50
#